data_c15f80647e0239766dfdcaf1cd13c202
#
_entry.id   c15f80647e0239766dfdcaf1cd13c202
#
_cell.length_a   1.000
_cell.length_b   1.000
_cell.length_c   1.000
_cell.angle_alpha   90.00
_cell.angle_beta   90.00
_cell.angle_gamma   90.00
#
_symmetry.space_group_name_H-M   'P 1'
#
loop_
_entity.id
_entity.type
_entity.pdbx_description
1 polymer ?
#
loop_
_entity_poly.entity_id
_entity_poly.type
_entity_poly.pdbx_seq_one_letter_code
_entity_poly.pdbx_strand_id
1 'polypeptide(L)'
;PFKGSWIEFATDVNAVMYAYIDRKKKFPVTTLLRAIGYGADKDILDLFGLSEEVEANKNTLKKVVGRKLAARVLKTWTEDFVDEDTGEVVSIDRNEVLLERDHIIEAEDVDVIVESGAKSIILHRDDINIADYTIIFNTLAKDNSNSEKEAVEQIYRQLRNTEAPDEQTARDIIQSLFFSEKRYDLGEVGRYRINKKLGLDLSFDQRVLTKEDIILIVKYLIGLINSKAVVDDIDHLSNRRVRTVGEQLYSQFGVGLARMARTIKERMNVRDNEDFKPVDLINARTLSSVINSFFGTNQLSQFMDQTNPLAEITHKRRMSALGPGGLSRERAGFEVRDVHYTHYGRLCTIETPEGPNIGLISSLCVHAKVNKMGFIETPYREVDNGKVKGKNVIFLTAEEEDTHNIGQANVRIKPGGDLVEDKIKARFEGDFPVVEPKDLKYIDIAPNQIVSVAASLIPFLEHDDANRALMGSNMQRQAVPLLRPEAPIVGTGLEGRVALDSRALVLAEG
;
A
#
# COMPACT_ATOMS: atom_id res chain seq x y z
N PRO A 1 1.62 -2.47 6.62
CA PRO A 1 0.60 -2.33 7.65
C PRO A 1 0.86 -1.11 8.54
N PHE A 2 -0.19 -0.55 9.12
CA PHE A 2 -0.09 0.51 10.12
C PHE A 2 0.53 -0.01 11.43
N LYS A 3 0.20 -1.24 11.78
CA LYS A 3 0.73 -1.99 12.92
C LYS A 3 0.85 -3.45 12.53
N GLY A 4 1.93 -4.12 12.91
CA GLY A 4 2.13 -5.54 12.71
C GLY A 4 3.31 -5.87 11.80
N SER A 5 3.47 -7.16 11.50
CA SER A 5 4.58 -7.68 10.70
C SER A 5 4.40 -7.39 9.21
N TRP A 6 5.49 -7.10 8.53
CA TRP A 6 5.53 -6.95 7.09
C TRP A 6 5.67 -8.31 6.41
N ILE A 7 4.96 -8.49 5.31
CA ILE A 7 5.13 -9.63 4.41
C ILE A 7 5.57 -9.13 3.04
N GLU A 8 6.64 -9.71 2.52
CA GLU A 8 7.18 -9.42 1.19
C GLU A 8 7.19 -10.69 0.37
N PHE A 9 6.88 -10.59 -0.90
CA PHE A 9 7.00 -11.67 -1.86
C PHE A 9 8.05 -11.31 -2.90
N ALA A 10 8.93 -12.25 -3.20
CA ALA A 10 9.98 -12.07 -4.19
C ALA A 10 10.17 -13.34 -5.02
N THR A 11 10.63 -13.15 -6.25
CA THR A 11 10.97 -14.25 -7.16
C THR A 11 12.49 -14.37 -7.28
N ASP A 12 12.97 -15.62 -7.42
CA ASP A 12 14.37 -15.93 -7.64
C ASP A 12 14.65 -16.14 -9.14
N VAL A 13 15.92 -16.15 -9.51
CA VAL A 13 16.41 -16.46 -10.88
C VAL A 13 15.97 -17.84 -11.37
N ASN A 14 15.70 -18.77 -10.45
CA ASN A 14 15.21 -20.12 -10.74
C ASN A 14 13.66 -20.16 -10.91
N ALA A 15 13.00 -19.04 -11.04
CA ALA A 15 11.54 -18.93 -11.11
C ALA A 15 10.86 -19.63 -9.91
N VAL A 16 11.35 -19.36 -8.70
CA VAL A 16 10.74 -19.80 -7.44
C VAL A 16 10.26 -18.57 -6.69
N MET A 17 9.05 -18.59 -6.16
CA MET A 17 8.47 -17.50 -5.37
C MET A 17 8.65 -17.75 -3.88
N TYR A 18 9.21 -16.76 -3.21
CA TYR A 18 9.46 -16.77 -1.77
C TYR A 18 8.68 -15.71 -1.04
N ALA A 19 8.32 -16.02 0.18
CA ALA A 19 7.78 -15.06 1.15
C ALA A 19 8.81 -14.75 2.23
N TYR A 20 8.82 -13.49 2.67
CA TYR A 20 9.64 -12.98 3.77
C TYR A 20 8.71 -12.36 4.81
N ILE A 21 8.89 -12.70 6.05
CA ILE A 21 8.22 -12.05 7.18
C ILE A 21 9.25 -11.19 7.92
N ASP A 22 9.00 -9.88 8.02
CA ASP A 22 9.89 -8.91 8.67
C ASP A 22 11.34 -8.96 8.17
N ARG A 23 11.53 -9.23 6.86
CA ARG A 23 12.85 -9.36 6.20
C ARG A 23 13.76 -10.43 6.82
N LYS A 24 13.18 -11.41 7.51
CA LYS A 24 13.89 -12.56 8.04
C LYS A 24 14.12 -13.61 6.93
N LYS A 25 14.51 -14.82 7.33
CA LYS A 25 14.75 -15.92 6.40
C LYS A 25 13.56 -16.14 5.46
N LYS A 26 13.88 -16.43 4.20
CA LYS A 26 12.89 -16.71 3.14
C LYS A 26 12.39 -18.15 3.22
N PHE A 27 11.15 -18.35 2.85
CA PHE A 27 10.53 -19.65 2.65
C PHE A 27 9.62 -19.63 1.40
N PRO A 28 9.38 -20.80 0.78
CA PRO A 28 8.50 -20.86 -0.40
C PRO A 28 7.11 -20.30 -0.10
N VAL A 29 6.49 -19.64 -1.07
CA VAL A 29 5.11 -19.10 -0.92
C VAL A 29 4.12 -20.24 -0.67
N THR A 30 4.35 -21.43 -1.26
CA THR A 30 3.53 -22.62 -1.05
C THR A 30 3.49 -23.06 0.41
N THR A 31 4.63 -22.97 1.13
CA THR A 31 4.68 -23.21 2.57
C THR A 31 3.74 -22.26 3.33
N LEU A 32 3.69 -20.98 2.94
CA LEU A 32 2.74 -20.03 3.54
C LEU A 32 1.29 -20.40 3.23
N LEU A 33 1.00 -20.76 1.98
CA LEU A 33 -0.36 -21.17 1.57
C LEU A 33 -0.82 -22.41 2.35
N ARG A 34 0.07 -23.39 2.55
CA ARG A 34 -0.23 -24.57 3.41
C ARG A 34 -0.54 -24.15 4.84
N ALA A 35 0.29 -23.27 5.40
CA ALA A 35 0.15 -22.83 6.79
C ALA A 35 -1.13 -22.02 7.08
N ILE A 36 -1.74 -21.41 6.06
CA ILE A 36 -3.01 -20.69 6.18
C ILE A 36 -4.24 -21.57 5.90
N GLY A 37 -4.04 -22.86 5.62
CA GLY A 37 -5.11 -23.85 5.52
C GLY A 37 -5.27 -24.55 4.17
N TYR A 38 -4.33 -24.41 3.22
CA TYR A 38 -4.30 -25.14 1.94
C TYR A 38 -3.22 -26.22 1.99
N GLY A 39 -3.45 -27.26 2.81
CA GLY A 39 -2.42 -28.23 3.20
C GLY A 39 -1.93 -29.11 2.08
N ALA A 40 -2.80 -29.54 1.17
CA ALA A 40 -2.46 -30.47 0.08
C ALA A 40 -1.99 -29.73 -1.19
N ASP A 41 -1.16 -30.42 -2.00
CA ASP A 41 -0.76 -29.92 -3.32
C ASP A 41 -1.97 -29.61 -4.20
N LYS A 42 -3.01 -30.45 -4.11
CA LYS A 42 -4.29 -30.25 -4.78
C LYS A 42 -4.90 -28.91 -4.47
N ASP A 43 -5.01 -28.55 -3.18
CA ASP A 43 -5.65 -27.32 -2.73
C ASP A 43 -4.93 -26.10 -3.33
N ILE A 44 -3.59 -26.13 -3.37
CA ILE A 44 -2.79 -25.06 -3.96
C ILE A 44 -3.00 -24.96 -5.48
N LEU A 45 -3.01 -26.10 -6.17
CA LEU A 45 -3.23 -26.11 -7.62
C LEU A 45 -4.65 -25.64 -7.99
N ASP A 46 -5.65 -26.01 -7.21
CA ASP A 46 -7.05 -25.60 -7.39
C ASP A 46 -7.22 -24.08 -7.19
N LEU A 47 -6.48 -23.47 -6.25
CA LEU A 47 -6.48 -22.00 -6.06
C LEU A 47 -6.12 -21.24 -7.35
N PHE A 48 -5.23 -21.80 -8.17
CA PHE A 48 -4.80 -21.20 -9.43
C PHE A 48 -5.53 -21.78 -10.64
N GLY A 49 -6.44 -22.74 -10.43
CA GLY A 49 -7.20 -23.41 -11.49
C GLY A 49 -6.33 -24.25 -12.43
N LEU A 50 -5.23 -24.82 -11.92
CA LEU A 50 -4.23 -25.54 -12.71
C LEU A 50 -4.48 -27.03 -12.78
N SER A 51 -5.35 -27.57 -11.96
CA SER A 51 -5.61 -28.99 -11.82
C SER A 51 -6.98 -29.39 -12.30
N GLU A 52 -7.08 -30.64 -12.73
CA GLU A 52 -8.28 -31.36 -13.04
C GLU A 52 -8.28 -32.64 -12.20
N GLU A 53 -9.33 -32.84 -11.40
CA GLU A 53 -9.49 -34.05 -10.62
C GLU A 53 -10.17 -35.14 -11.45
N VAL A 54 -9.54 -36.29 -11.51
CA VAL A 54 -10.05 -37.46 -12.25
C VAL A 54 -10.18 -38.63 -11.27
N GLU A 55 -11.33 -39.28 -11.29
CA GLU A 55 -11.54 -40.49 -10.46
C GLU A 55 -10.56 -41.59 -10.80
N ALA A 56 -9.96 -42.23 -9.78
CA ALA A 56 -8.97 -43.28 -9.90
C ALA A 56 -9.60 -44.64 -10.27
N ASN A 57 -10.51 -44.65 -11.25
CA ASN A 57 -11.14 -45.87 -11.77
C ASN A 57 -10.39 -46.40 -12.98
N LYS A 58 -10.21 -47.72 -13.09
CA LYS A 58 -9.47 -48.38 -14.20
C LYS A 58 -9.95 -47.92 -15.59
N ASN A 59 -11.24 -47.63 -15.78
CA ASN A 59 -11.81 -47.18 -17.04
C ASN A 59 -11.49 -45.71 -17.35
N THR A 60 -11.45 -44.87 -16.32
CA THR A 60 -11.16 -43.44 -16.41
C THR A 60 -9.67 -43.23 -16.61
N LEU A 61 -8.84 -43.95 -15.86
CA LEU A 61 -7.37 -43.89 -15.95
C LEU A 61 -6.84 -44.28 -17.33
N LYS A 62 -7.43 -45.29 -17.97
CA LYS A 62 -7.08 -45.64 -19.35
C LYS A 62 -7.28 -44.55 -20.37
N LYS A 63 -8.21 -43.62 -20.12
CA LYS A 63 -8.47 -42.48 -21.02
C LYS A 63 -7.48 -41.35 -20.83
N VAL A 64 -6.81 -41.30 -19.69
CA VAL A 64 -5.86 -40.22 -19.33
C VAL A 64 -4.40 -40.67 -19.39
N VAL A 65 -4.14 -41.87 -19.89
CA VAL A 65 -2.77 -42.33 -20.20
C VAL A 65 -2.11 -41.37 -21.18
N GLY A 66 -0.87 -40.95 -20.88
CA GLY A 66 -0.11 -39.94 -21.62
C GLY A 66 -0.24 -38.53 -21.08
N ARG A 67 -1.15 -38.26 -20.13
CA ARG A 67 -1.24 -36.98 -19.43
C ARG A 67 -0.30 -36.95 -18.23
N LYS A 68 0.11 -35.72 -17.84
CA LYS A 68 1.00 -35.50 -16.71
C LYS A 68 0.25 -35.34 -15.40
N LEU A 69 0.77 -35.95 -14.34
CA LEU A 69 0.30 -35.73 -12.98
C LEU A 69 0.65 -34.31 -12.52
N ALA A 70 -0.31 -33.62 -11.93
CA ALA A 70 -0.12 -32.29 -11.34
C ALA A 70 0.29 -32.39 -9.87
N ALA A 71 -0.06 -33.48 -9.18
CA ALA A 71 0.30 -33.73 -7.81
C ALA A 71 0.82 -35.18 -7.64
N ARG A 72 1.54 -35.44 -6.57
CA ARG A 72 2.03 -36.78 -6.21
C ARG A 72 0.87 -37.72 -5.94
N VAL A 73 1.03 -38.97 -6.32
CA VAL A 73 0.11 -40.04 -5.90
C VAL A 73 0.69 -40.70 -4.66
N LEU A 74 -0.06 -40.63 -3.57
CA LEU A 74 0.36 -41.16 -2.28
C LEU A 74 -0.46 -42.37 -1.90
N LYS A 75 0.20 -43.37 -1.32
CA LYS A 75 -0.43 -44.46 -0.58
C LYS A 75 -0.43 -44.07 0.88
N THR A 76 -1.63 -43.88 1.46
CA THR A 76 -1.78 -43.52 2.87
C THR A 76 -2.28 -44.74 3.65
N TRP A 77 -1.62 -45.03 4.76
CA TRP A 77 -2.09 -46.05 5.72
C TRP A 77 -1.89 -45.53 7.14
N THR A 78 -2.70 -45.98 8.04
CA THR A 78 -2.59 -45.68 9.46
C THR A 78 -1.84 -46.80 10.17
N GLU A 79 -0.81 -46.44 10.91
CA GLU A 79 -0.03 -47.37 11.73
C GLU A 79 -0.25 -47.04 13.20
N ASP A 80 -0.76 -48.00 13.96
CA ASP A 80 -1.07 -47.81 15.37
C ASP A 80 0.19 -48.18 16.20
N PHE A 81 0.68 -47.20 16.95
CA PHE A 81 1.77 -47.38 17.90
C PHE A 81 1.20 -47.35 19.33
N VAL A 82 1.59 -48.31 20.13
CA VAL A 82 1.30 -48.24 21.57
C VAL A 82 2.50 -47.56 22.23
N ASP A 83 2.26 -46.45 22.87
CA ASP A 83 3.24 -45.75 23.68
C ASP A 83 3.56 -46.60 24.90
N GLU A 84 4.83 -47.07 25.01
CA GLU A 84 5.27 -47.97 26.08
C GLU A 84 5.20 -47.34 27.48
N ASP A 85 5.21 -45.97 27.57
CA ASP A 85 5.20 -45.27 28.85
C ASP A 85 3.78 -44.94 29.32
N THR A 86 2.85 -44.66 28.41
CA THR A 86 1.48 -44.23 28.75
C THR A 86 0.42 -45.28 28.48
N GLY A 87 0.73 -46.30 27.66
CA GLY A 87 -0.21 -47.32 27.23
C GLY A 87 -1.32 -46.83 26.28
N GLU A 88 -1.24 -45.59 25.80
CA GLU A 88 -2.16 -45.06 24.82
C GLU A 88 -1.81 -45.49 23.39
N VAL A 89 -2.83 -45.81 22.61
CA VAL A 89 -2.66 -46.12 21.18
C VAL A 89 -2.64 -44.82 20.39
N VAL A 90 -1.47 -44.47 19.83
CA VAL A 90 -1.32 -43.33 18.95
C VAL A 90 -1.32 -43.82 17.52
N SER A 91 -2.35 -43.45 16.77
CA SER A 91 -2.47 -43.76 15.35
C SER A 91 -1.73 -42.69 14.53
N ILE A 92 -0.72 -43.09 13.78
CA ILE A 92 0.06 -42.22 12.92
C ILE A 92 -0.22 -42.56 11.46
N ASP A 93 -0.65 -41.54 10.71
CA ASP A 93 -0.85 -41.68 9.26
C ASP A 93 0.52 -41.61 8.56
N ARG A 94 0.85 -42.65 7.81
CA ARG A 94 2.04 -42.73 6.98
C ARG A 94 1.69 -42.61 5.51
N ASN A 95 2.55 -41.90 4.77
CA ASN A 95 2.38 -41.65 3.35
C ASN A 95 3.63 -42.17 2.61
N GLU A 96 3.40 -43.00 1.61
CA GLU A 96 4.41 -43.42 0.64
C GLU A 96 4.10 -42.82 -0.71
N VAL A 97 5.13 -42.19 -1.33
CA VAL A 97 4.99 -41.60 -2.66
C VAL A 97 5.12 -42.73 -3.68
N LEU A 98 4.06 -43.03 -4.41
CA LEU A 98 4.06 -44.03 -5.47
C LEU A 98 4.47 -43.42 -6.82
N LEU A 99 3.93 -42.27 -7.16
CA LEU A 99 4.25 -41.54 -8.38
C LEU A 99 4.55 -40.08 -8.05
N GLU A 100 5.63 -39.59 -8.62
CA GLU A 100 6.05 -38.21 -8.43
C GLU A 100 5.23 -37.23 -9.29
N ARG A 101 5.30 -35.96 -8.96
CA ARG A 101 4.73 -34.88 -9.77
C ARG A 101 5.39 -34.83 -11.15
N ASP A 102 4.66 -34.39 -12.16
CA ASP A 102 5.08 -34.30 -13.56
C ASP A 102 5.38 -35.64 -14.23
N HIS A 103 5.10 -36.76 -13.53
CA HIS A 103 5.16 -38.08 -14.14
C HIS A 103 4.08 -38.22 -15.22
N ILE A 104 4.45 -38.79 -16.38
CA ILE A 104 3.51 -39.08 -17.45
C ILE A 104 2.91 -40.45 -17.15
N ILE A 105 1.59 -40.51 -17.04
CA ILE A 105 0.90 -41.79 -16.74
C ILE A 105 1.11 -42.77 -17.88
N GLU A 106 1.72 -43.88 -17.58
CA GLU A 106 1.89 -45.03 -18.48
C GLU A 106 0.80 -46.06 -18.23
N ALA A 107 0.68 -47.02 -19.15
CA ALA A 107 -0.32 -48.09 -19.01
C ALA A 107 -0.11 -48.97 -17.78
N GLU A 108 1.14 -49.12 -17.33
CA GLU A 108 1.54 -49.88 -16.14
C GLU A 108 1.18 -49.17 -14.85
N ASP A 109 1.20 -47.85 -14.83
CA ASP A 109 0.87 -47.05 -13.66
C ASP A 109 -0.61 -47.13 -13.27
N VAL A 110 -1.48 -47.46 -14.22
CA VAL A 110 -2.92 -47.59 -13.97
C VAL A 110 -3.20 -48.64 -12.88
N ASP A 111 -2.55 -49.74 -12.92
CA ASP A 111 -2.74 -50.79 -11.91
C ASP A 111 -2.13 -50.38 -10.56
N VAL A 112 -0.99 -49.72 -10.54
CA VAL A 112 -0.36 -49.15 -9.34
C VAL A 112 -1.27 -48.10 -8.65
N ILE A 113 -1.87 -47.21 -9.44
CA ILE A 113 -2.79 -46.17 -8.91
C ILE A 113 -4.05 -46.80 -8.32
N VAL A 114 -4.60 -47.82 -8.96
CA VAL A 114 -5.79 -48.51 -8.45
C VAL A 114 -5.48 -49.27 -7.16
N GLU A 115 -4.30 -49.93 -7.09
CA GLU A 115 -3.86 -50.68 -5.91
C GLU A 115 -3.49 -49.76 -4.73
N SER A 116 -3.15 -48.50 -4.98
CA SER A 116 -2.85 -47.51 -3.93
C SER A 116 -4.03 -47.20 -3.03
N GLY A 117 -5.29 -47.43 -3.52
CA GLY A 117 -6.52 -47.05 -2.84
C GLY A 117 -6.84 -45.57 -2.97
N ALA A 118 -6.12 -44.84 -3.81
CA ALA A 118 -6.44 -43.42 -4.09
C ALA A 118 -7.82 -43.29 -4.72
N LYS A 119 -8.64 -42.36 -4.25
CA LYS A 119 -10.00 -42.12 -4.78
C LYS A 119 -9.97 -41.32 -6.07
N SER A 120 -9.01 -40.43 -6.19
CA SER A 120 -8.83 -39.55 -7.35
C SER A 120 -7.34 -39.24 -7.57
N ILE A 121 -7.03 -38.88 -8.78
CA ILE A 121 -5.72 -38.33 -9.17
C ILE A 121 -5.87 -36.93 -9.71
N ILE A 122 -4.83 -36.13 -9.63
CA ILE A 122 -4.82 -34.74 -10.06
C ILE A 122 -3.92 -34.61 -11.28
N LEU A 123 -4.50 -34.15 -12.37
CA LEU A 123 -3.83 -33.96 -13.63
C LEU A 123 -3.65 -32.48 -13.95
N HIS A 124 -2.63 -32.15 -14.77
CA HIS A 124 -2.53 -30.84 -15.36
C HIS A 124 -3.69 -30.61 -16.35
N ARG A 125 -4.25 -29.41 -16.33
CA ARG A 125 -5.25 -29.02 -17.31
C ARG A 125 -4.60 -28.77 -18.67
N ASP A 126 -5.20 -29.32 -19.73
CA ASP A 126 -4.68 -29.19 -21.10
C ASP A 126 -5.10 -27.86 -21.75
N ASP A 127 -6.14 -27.19 -21.22
CA ASP A 127 -6.71 -25.94 -21.74
C ASP A 127 -6.00 -24.68 -21.24
N ILE A 128 -5.01 -24.81 -20.36
CA ILE A 128 -4.27 -23.71 -19.76
C ILE A 128 -2.83 -23.71 -20.26
N ASN A 129 -2.30 -22.51 -20.52
CA ASN A 129 -0.88 -22.35 -20.80
C ASN A 129 -0.07 -22.59 -19.50
N ILE A 130 0.40 -23.81 -19.31
CA ILE A 130 1.17 -24.22 -18.14
C ILE A 130 2.43 -23.36 -17.98
N ALA A 131 3.00 -22.87 -19.08
CA ALA A 131 4.18 -22.02 -19.06
C ALA A 131 3.96 -20.74 -18.22
N ASP A 132 2.75 -20.19 -18.18
CA ASP A 132 2.41 -19.02 -17.39
C ASP A 132 2.51 -19.27 -15.86
N TYR A 133 2.39 -20.53 -15.46
CA TYR A 133 2.36 -20.93 -14.05
C TYR A 133 3.58 -21.79 -13.61
N THR A 134 4.61 -21.87 -14.47
CA THR A 134 5.85 -22.61 -14.17
C THR A 134 6.42 -22.23 -12.80
N ILE A 135 6.26 -20.98 -12.38
CA ILE A 135 6.71 -20.49 -11.08
C ILE A 135 6.04 -21.21 -9.91
N ILE A 136 4.76 -21.56 -10.01
CA ILE A 136 4.03 -22.29 -8.96
C ILE A 136 4.56 -23.72 -8.87
N PHE A 137 4.78 -24.38 -10.02
CA PHE A 137 5.31 -25.74 -10.04
C PHE A 137 6.75 -25.80 -9.49
N ASN A 138 7.59 -24.85 -9.88
CA ASN A 138 8.96 -24.76 -9.35
C ASN A 138 8.96 -24.48 -7.84
N THR A 139 8.04 -23.64 -7.37
CA THR A 139 7.91 -23.33 -5.94
C THR A 139 7.44 -24.56 -5.15
N LEU A 140 6.48 -25.31 -5.68
CA LEU A 140 6.01 -26.57 -5.09
C LEU A 140 7.13 -27.63 -5.05
N ALA A 141 7.95 -27.72 -6.11
CA ALA A 141 9.09 -28.64 -6.14
C ALA A 141 10.18 -28.27 -5.12
N LYS A 142 10.31 -26.99 -4.79
CA LYS A 142 11.27 -26.48 -3.79
C LYS A 142 10.75 -26.53 -2.36
N ASP A 143 9.44 -26.70 -2.19
CA ASP A 143 8.79 -26.78 -0.88
C ASP A 143 9.04 -28.16 -0.25
N ASN A 144 9.65 -28.16 0.93
CA ASN A 144 9.94 -29.39 1.67
C ASN A 144 8.76 -29.82 2.56
N SER A 145 7.72 -28.98 2.70
CA SER A 145 6.54 -29.32 3.49
C SER A 145 5.49 -30.03 2.63
N ASN A 146 4.88 -31.09 3.16
CA ASN A 146 3.87 -31.86 2.47
C ASN A 146 2.48 -31.72 3.13
N SER A 147 2.42 -31.15 4.31
CA SER A 147 1.21 -30.97 5.09
C SER A 147 1.13 -29.58 5.73
N GLU A 148 -0.07 -29.20 6.16
CA GLU A 148 -0.28 -27.96 6.91
C GLU A 148 0.56 -27.93 8.19
N LYS A 149 0.63 -29.06 8.91
CA LYS A 149 1.42 -29.19 10.15
C LYS A 149 2.90 -28.89 9.92
N GLU A 150 3.51 -29.57 8.95
CA GLU A 150 4.92 -29.35 8.62
C GLU A 150 5.21 -27.92 8.18
N ALA A 151 4.31 -27.30 7.40
CA ALA A 151 4.46 -25.93 6.96
C ALA A 151 4.42 -24.95 8.13
N VAL A 152 3.50 -25.13 9.06
CA VAL A 152 3.35 -24.29 10.26
C VAL A 152 4.59 -24.43 11.17
N GLU A 153 5.08 -25.64 11.39
CA GLU A 153 6.29 -25.90 12.17
C GLU A 153 7.55 -25.30 11.52
N GLN A 154 7.66 -25.39 10.20
CA GLN A 154 8.77 -24.81 9.44
C GLN A 154 8.80 -23.27 9.57
N ILE A 155 7.65 -22.60 9.41
CA ILE A 155 7.56 -21.16 9.57
C ILE A 155 7.87 -20.76 11.00
N TYR A 156 7.35 -21.47 12.00
CA TYR A 156 7.65 -21.23 13.41
C TYR A 156 9.16 -21.30 13.68
N ARG A 157 9.82 -22.37 13.23
CA ARG A 157 11.28 -22.56 13.38
C ARG A 157 12.07 -21.40 12.77
N GLN A 158 11.65 -20.92 11.61
CA GLN A 158 12.31 -19.79 10.97
C GLN A 158 12.10 -18.46 11.73
N LEU A 159 10.93 -18.24 12.31
CA LEU A 159 10.62 -17.01 13.03
C LEU A 159 11.24 -16.96 14.43
N ARG A 160 11.29 -18.10 15.12
CA ARG A 160 11.72 -18.21 16.52
C ARG A 160 13.12 -18.81 16.71
N ASN A 161 13.69 -19.45 15.68
CA ASN A 161 14.93 -20.23 15.75
C ASN A 161 14.90 -21.40 16.77
N THR A 162 13.69 -21.84 17.13
CA THR A 162 13.43 -22.96 18.04
C THR A 162 12.33 -23.84 17.44
N GLU A 163 12.25 -25.07 17.83
CA GLU A 163 11.13 -25.95 17.45
C GLU A 163 9.84 -25.54 18.19
N ALA A 164 8.70 -25.79 17.58
CA ALA A 164 7.42 -25.53 18.20
C ALA A 164 7.15 -26.53 19.32
N PRO A 165 6.67 -26.09 20.49
CA PRO A 165 6.31 -27.02 21.57
C PRO A 165 5.12 -27.90 21.19
N ASP A 166 4.16 -27.34 20.43
CA ASP A 166 3.00 -28.03 19.88
C ASP A 166 2.53 -27.36 18.58
N GLU A 167 1.71 -28.05 17.82
CA GLU A 167 1.14 -27.57 16.56
C GLU A 167 0.25 -26.35 16.77
N GLN A 168 -0.55 -26.33 17.85
CA GLN A 168 -1.48 -25.25 18.14
C GLN A 168 -0.75 -23.93 18.41
N THR A 169 0.33 -23.97 19.18
CA THR A 169 1.16 -22.78 19.43
C THR A 169 1.77 -22.23 18.14
N ALA A 170 2.17 -23.10 17.22
CA ALA A 170 2.72 -22.68 15.94
C ALA A 170 1.64 -22.05 15.03
N ARG A 171 0.43 -22.62 14.99
CA ARG A 171 -0.72 -22.03 14.29
C ARG A 171 -1.10 -20.66 14.86
N ASP A 172 -1.18 -20.56 16.18
CA ASP A 172 -1.56 -19.33 16.88
C ASP A 172 -0.60 -18.17 16.57
N ILE A 173 0.67 -18.47 16.38
CA ILE A 173 1.64 -17.44 15.96
C ILE A 173 1.29 -16.90 14.58
N ILE A 174 1.09 -17.76 13.58
CA ILE A 174 0.77 -17.33 12.21
C ILE A 174 -0.57 -16.58 12.21
N GLN A 175 -1.58 -17.12 12.89
CA GLN A 175 -2.88 -16.49 13.04
C GLN A 175 -2.76 -15.09 13.67
N SER A 176 -1.92 -14.96 14.71
CA SER A 176 -1.73 -13.69 15.39
C SER A 176 -0.95 -12.65 14.60
N LEU A 177 -0.08 -13.08 13.66
CA LEU A 177 0.77 -12.17 12.88
C LEU A 177 -0.02 -11.36 11.85
N PHE A 178 -1.01 -11.98 11.18
CA PHE A 178 -1.68 -11.38 10.03
C PHE A 178 -3.20 -11.30 10.16
N PHE A 179 -3.82 -12.18 10.95
CA PHE A 179 -5.27 -12.33 11.00
C PHE A 179 -5.90 -11.88 12.33
N SER A 180 -5.11 -11.39 13.28
CA SER A 180 -5.58 -10.93 14.58
C SER A 180 -5.55 -9.41 14.70
N GLU A 181 -6.69 -8.77 14.98
CA GLU A 181 -6.81 -7.33 15.21
C GLU A 181 -5.95 -6.81 16.37
N LYS A 182 -5.62 -7.67 17.33
CA LYS A 182 -4.76 -7.30 18.45
C LYS A 182 -3.34 -6.98 18.04
N ARG A 183 -2.81 -7.65 17.01
CA ARG A 183 -1.41 -7.56 16.58
C ARG A 183 -1.20 -6.98 15.20
N TYR A 184 -2.21 -7.01 14.34
CA TYR A 184 -2.11 -6.56 12.96
C TYR A 184 -3.19 -5.53 12.63
N ASP A 185 -2.82 -4.48 11.94
CA ASP A 185 -3.72 -3.45 11.45
C ASP A 185 -3.20 -2.88 10.14
N LEU A 186 -3.94 -3.06 9.05
CA LEU A 186 -3.67 -2.44 7.75
C LEU A 186 -3.96 -0.94 7.75
N GLY A 187 -4.87 -0.50 8.63
CA GLY A 187 -5.51 0.80 8.52
C GLY A 187 -6.54 0.86 7.37
N GLU A 188 -7.36 1.89 7.38
CA GLU A 188 -8.36 2.11 6.32
C GLU A 188 -7.71 2.30 4.94
N VAL A 189 -6.60 3.04 4.90
CA VAL A 189 -5.85 3.31 3.66
C VAL A 189 -5.26 2.04 3.07
N GLY A 190 -4.69 1.17 3.90
CA GLY A 190 -4.16 -0.12 3.45
C GLY A 190 -5.24 -1.01 2.86
N ARG A 191 -6.41 -1.10 3.50
CA ARG A 191 -7.57 -1.85 2.99
C ARG A 191 -8.10 -1.25 1.67
N TYR A 192 -8.24 0.07 1.60
CA TYR A 192 -8.64 0.76 0.37
C TYR A 192 -7.70 0.42 -0.80
N ARG A 193 -6.39 0.48 -0.59
CA ARG A 193 -5.40 0.20 -1.65
C ARG A 193 -5.41 -1.26 -2.09
N ILE A 194 -5.51 -2.21 -1.15
CA ILE A 194 -5.60 -3.63 -1.47
C ILE A 194 -6.88 -3.92 -2.24
N ASN A 195 -8.03 -3.44 -1.77
CA ASN A 195 -9.31 -3.64 -2.45
C ASN A 195 -9.25 -3.14 -3.89
N LYS A 196 -8.77 -1.92 -4.08
CA LYS A 196 -8.70 -1.30 -5.41
C LYS A 196 -7.73 -2.02 -6.33
N LYS A 197 -6.56 -2.41 -5.82
CA LYS A 197 -5.53 -3.08 -6.62
C LYS A 197 -5.92 -4.50 -7.02
N LEU A 198 -6.57 -5.22 -6.15
CA LEU A 198 -6.94 -6.63 -6.35
C LEU A 198 -8.39 -6.81 -6.81
N GLY A 199 -9.16 -5.73 -6.95
CA GLY A 199 -10.57 -5.80 -7.35
C GLY A 199 -11.49 -6.41 -6.28
N LEU A 200 -11.15 -6.22 -5.01
CA LEU A 200 -11.94 -6.67 -3.87
C LEU A 200 -12.92 -5.59 -3.42
N ASP A 201 -14.06 -6.01 -2.88
CA ASP A 201 -15.07 -5.11 -2.29
C ASP A 201 -15.31 -5.45 -0.81
N LEU A 202 -14.23 -5.46 -0.03
CA LEU A 202 -14.30 -5.69 1.41
C LEU A 202 -14.53 -4.37 2.15
N SER A 203 -15.26 -4.44 3.27
CA SER A 203 -15.46 -3.27 4.15
C SER A 203 -14.13 -2.70 4.64
N PHE A 204 -14.05 -1.37 4.78
CA PHE A 204 -12.88 -0.69 5.35
C PHE A 204 -12.67 -1.00 6.83
N ASP A 205 -13.67 -1.57 7.51
CA ASP A 205 -13.56 -2.08 8.87
C ASP A 205 -12.74 -3.38 8.96
N GLN A 206 -12.58 -4.09 7.82
CA GLN A 206 -11.73 -5.27 7.72
C GLN A 206 -10.25 -4.87 7.72
N ARG A 207 -9.70 -4.61 8.91
CA ARG A 207 -8.35 -4.08 9.10
C ARG A 207 -7.26 -5.15 9.16
N VAL A 208 -7.61 -6.41 9.15
CA VAL A 208 -6.67 -7.55 9.09
C VAL A 208 -6.63 -8.16 7.70
N LEU A 209 -5.55 -8.85 7.37
CA LEU A 209 -5.47 -9.60 6.12
C LEU A 209 -6.48 -10.75 6.10
N THR A 210 -6.93 -11.11 4.93
CA THR A 210 -7.72 -12.30 4.67
C THR A 210 -6.88 -13.32 3.89
N LYS A 211 -7.28 -14.59 3.92
CA LYS A 211 -6.63 -15.62 3.10
C LYS A 211 -6.71 -15.27 1.61
N GLU A 212 -7.84 -14.71 1.21
CA GLU A 212 -8.08 -14.27 -0.17
C GLU A 212 -7.13 -13.15 -0.60
N ASP A 213 -6.82 -12.18 0.28
CA ASP A 213 -5.83 -11.14 0.00
C ASP A 213 -4.48 -11.76 -0.42
N ILE A 214 -3.99 -12.74 0.35
CA ILE A 214 -2.70 -13.40 0.08
C ILE A 214 -2.73 -14.12 -1.27
N ILE A 215 -3.79 -14.87 -1.55
CA ILE A 215 -3.94 -15.61 -2.80
C ILE A 215 -3.95 -14.64 -4.00
N LEU A 216 -4.72 -13.56 -3.92
CA LEU A 216 -4.83 -12.58 -4.99
C LEU A 216 -3.53 -11.81 -5.20
N ILE A 217 -2.78 -11.51 -4.13
CA ILE A 217 -1.44 -10.92 -4.24
C ILE A 217 -0.51 -11.85 -5.03
N VAL A 218 -0.52 -13.15 -4.72
CA VAL A 218 0.30 -14.13 -5.45
C VAL A 218 -0.14 -14.24 -6.91
N LYS A 219 -1.45 -14.27 -7.19
CA LYS A 219 -2.00 -14.25 -8.55
C LYS A 219 -1.58 -13.00 -9.31
N TYR A 220 -1.62 -11.83 -8.66
CA TYR A 220 -1.19 -10.57 -9.25
C TYR A 220 0.30 -10.59 -9.63
N LEU A 221 1.16 -11.13 -8.75
CA LEU A 221 2.60 -11.29 -9.03
C LEU A 221 2.87 -12.21 -10.21
N ILE A 222 2.12 -13.32 -10.33
CA ILE A 222 2.20 -14.19 -11.50
C ILE A 222 1.80 -13.44 -12.76
N GLY A 223 0.75 -12.61 -12.67
CA GLY A 223 0.34 -11.73 -13.76
C GLY A 223 1.41 -10.74 -14.19
N LEU A 224 2.17 -10.16 -13.23
CA LEU A 224 3.31 -9.27 -13.53
C LEU A 224 4.44 -10.00 -14.25
N ILE A 225 4.80 -11.21 -13.81
CA ILE A 225 5.85 -12.03 -14.43
C ILE A 225 5.48 -12.35 -15.88
N ASN A 226 4.23 -12.64 -16.16
CA ASN A 226 3.71 -12.98 -17.47
C ASN A 226 3.31 -11.75 -18.32
N SER A 227 3.67 -10.54 -17.87
CA SER A 227 3.32 -9.28 -18.55
C SER A 227 1.81 -9.08 -18.77
N LYS A 228 0.96 -9.71 -17.97
CA LYS A 228 -0.50 -9.54 -17.97
C LYS A 228 -0.97 -8.45 -17.02
N ALA A 229 -0.10 -7.96 -16.17
CA ALA A 229 -0.34 -6.86 -15.25
C ALA A 229 0.76 -5.79 -15.39
N VAL A 230 0.48 -4.59 -14.91
CA VAL A 230 1.40 -3.45 -15.00
C VAL A 230 2.07 -3.23 -13.65
N VAL A 231 3.37 -2.93 -13.69
CA VAL A 231 4.15 -2.57 -12.50
C VAL A 231 3.70 -1.21 -12.00
N ASP A 232 3.57 -1.05 -10.68
CA ASP A 232 3.23 0.24 -10.08
C ASP A 232 4.38 1.23 -10.20
N ASP A 233 4.04 2.46 -10.53
CA ASP A 233 4.95 3.60 -10.39
C ASP A 233 4.96 4.07 -8.93
N ILE A 234 6.10 3.92 -8.26
CA ILE A 234 6.27 4.29 -6.84
C ILE A 234 6.24 5.79 -6.59
N ASP A 235 6.56 6.61 -7.60
CA ASP A 235 6.56 8.07 -7.50
C ASP A 235 5.20 8.70 -7.83
N HIS A 236 4.29 7.92 -8.36
CA HIS A 236 2.92 8.32 -8.62
C HIS A 236 2.20 8.70 -7.32
N LEU A 237 1.50 9.85 -7.28
CA LEU A 237 0.83 10.33 -6.06
C LEU A 237 -0.39 9.49 -5.63
N SER A 238 -0.80 8.52 -6.41
CA SER A 238 -1.73 7.47 -5.97
C SER A 238 -1.08 6.47 -5.01
N ASN A 239 0.23 6.27 -5.11
CA ASN A 239 1.03 5.37 -4.26
C ASN A 239 1.78 6.10 -3.15
N ARG A 240 1.87 7.43 -3.25
CA ARG A 240 2.61 8.31 -2.35
C ARG A 240 1.62 9.25 -1.67
N ARG A 241 1.35 8.99 -0.39
CA ARG A 241 0.39 9.78 0.38
C ARG A 241 1.05 10.69 1.41
N VAL A 242 0.34 11.68 1.88
CA VAL A 242 0.76 12.59 2.93
C VAL A 242 0.32 12.05 4.28
N ARG A 243 1.25 11.96 5.22
CA ARG A 243 0.96 11.72 6.62
C ARG A 243 0.83 13.05 7.34
N THR A 244 -0.38 13.40 7.69
CA THR A 244 -0.66 14.67 8.40
C THR A 244 -0.13 14.65 9.84
N VAL A 245 0.01 15.83 10.43
CA VAL A 245 0.39 15.97 11.85
C VAL A 245 -0.58 15.21 12.75
N GLY A 246 -1.89 15.26 12.46
CA GLY A 246 -2.92 14.56 13.20
C GLY A 246 -2.73 13.06 13.20
N GLU A 247 -2.41 12.44 12.04
CA GLU A 247 -2.13 11.01 11.92
C GLU A 247 -0.88 10.60 12.70
N GLN A 248 0.19 11.39 12.61
CA GLN A 248 1.43 11.14 13.35
C GLN A 248 1.22 11.24 14.86
N LEU A 249 0.48 12.26 15.31
CA LEU A 249 0.14 12.46 16.72
C LEU A 249 -0.77 11.33 17.23
N TYR A 250 -1.74 10.89 16.44
CA TYR A 250 -2.58 9.74 16.76
C TYR A 250 -1.76 8.47 17.03
N SER A 251 -0.76 8.21 16.18
CA SER A 251 0.14 7.06 16.37
C SER A 251 0.92 7.15 17.69
N GLN A 252 1.44 8.34 18.03
CA GLN A 252 2.16 8.56 19.30
C GLN A 252 1.23 8.47 20.51
N PHE A 253 0.02 9.00 20.39
CA PHE A 253 -0.99 8.89 21.42
C PHE A 253 -1.34 7.43 21.72
N GLY A 254 -1.50 6.61 20.68
CA GLY A 254 -1.70 5.15 20.80
C GLY A 254 -0.55 4.45 21.53
N VAL A 255 0.71 4.82 21.26
CA VAL A 255 1.88 4.31 21.99
C VAL A 255 1.82 4.71 23.46
N GLY A 256 1.46 5.95 23.76
CA GLY A 256 1.30 6.45 25.12
C GLY A 256 0.22 5.70 25.92
N LEU A 257 -0.93 5.47 25.30
CA LEU A 257 -2.02 4.69 25.89
C LEU A 257 -1.64 3.23 26.13
N ALA A 258 -0.94 2.59 25.20
CA ALA A 258 -0.48 1.21 25.34
C ALA A 258 0.50 1.07 26.52
N ARG A 259 1.43 2.02 26.68
CA ARG A 259 2.34 2.06 27.85
C ARG A 259 1.57 2.25 29.15
N MET A 260 0.60 3.16 29.17
CA MET A 260 -0.24 3.40 30.35
C MET A 260 -1.07 2.16 30.71
N ALA A 261 -1.68 1.50 29.75
CA ALA A 261 -2.44 0.26 29.95
C ALA A 261 -1.56 -0.87 30.52
N ARG A 262 -0.31 -0.99 30.05
CA ARG A 262 0.66 -1.94 30.61
C ARG A 262 0.97 -1.63 32.07
N THR A 263 1.26 -0.37 32.40
CA THR A 263 1.55 0.05 33.79
C THR A 263 0.34 -0.18 34.70
N ILE A 264 -0.87 0.04 34.23
CA ILE A 264 -2.10 -0.24 34.99
C ILE A 264 -2.18 -1.74 35.30
N LYS A 265 -1.98 -2.62 34.29
CA LYS A 265 -1.98 -4.08 34.50
C LYS A 265 -0.91 -4.51 35.52
N GLU A 266 0.30 -3.98 35.40
CA GLU A 266 1.39 -4.27 36.33
C GLU A 266 1.04 -3.84 37.78
N ARG A 267 0.44 -2.66 37.93
CA ARG A 267 0.02 -2.17 39.27
C ARG A 267 -1.14 -3.00 39.83
N MET A 268 -2.09 -3.42 39.02
CA MET A 268 -3.19 -4.29 39.44
C MET A 268 -2.69 -5.66 39.91
N ASN A 269 -1.69 -6.22 39.23
CA ASN A 269 -1.14 -7.54 39.59
C ASN A 269 -0.29 -7.52 40.86
N VAL A 270 0.31 -6.39 41.22
CA VAL A 270 1.22 -6.26 42.37
C VAL A 270 0.49 -5.90 43.68
N ARG A 271 -0.70 -5.30 43.59
CA ARG A 271 -1.45 -4.85 44.76
C ARG A 271 -2.60 -5.82 45.10
N ASP A 272 -2.53 -6.44 46.24
CA ASP A 272 -3.57 -7.34 46.78
C ASP A 272 -4.74 -6.62 47.50
N ASN A 273 -4.81 -5.31 47.47
CA ASN A 273 -5.85 -4.55 48.19
C ASN A 273 -7.08 -4.30 47.33
N GLU A 274 -8.26 -4.56 47.85
CA GLU A 274 -9.57 -4.39 47.21
C GLU A 274 -10.00 -2.92 47.00
N ASP A 275 -9.34 -1.95 47.65
CA ASP A 275 -9.70 -0.51 47.63
C ASP A 275 -8.86 0.30 46.63
N PHE A 276 -9.01 0.05 45.32
CA PHE A 276 -8.39 0.89 44.30
C PHE A 276 -9.25 2.08 43.91
N LYS A 277 -8.63 3.25 43.84
CA LYS A 277 -9.19 4.37 43.07
C LYS A 277 -8.55 4.43 41.68
N PRO A 278 -9.29 4.80 40.63
CA PRO A 278 -8.72 4.95 39.29
C PRO A 278 -7.48 5.86 39.22
N VAL A 279 -7.44 6.87 40.09
CA VAL A 279 -6.32 7.82 40.17
C VAL A 279 -5.02 7.14 40.61
N ASP A 280 -5.10 6.08 41.43
CA ASP A 280 -3.91 5.37 41.93
C ASP A 280 -3.28 4.47 40.85
N LEU A 281 -4.08 4.06 39.91
CA LEU A 281 -3.66 3.18 38.81
C LEU A 281 -3.16 3.98 37.59
N ILE A 282 -3.79 5.11 37.28
CA ILE A 282 -3.52 5.91 36.11
C ILE A 282 -2.33 6.85 36.34
N ASN A 283 -1.35 6.81 35.44
CA ASN A 283 -0.22 7.74 35.44
C ASN A 283 -0.29 8.61 34.16
N ALA A 284 -0.87 9.79 34.28
CA ALA A 284 -1.00 10.74 33.16
C ALA A 284 0.36 11.22 32.59
N ARG A 285 1.43 11.19 33.42
CA ARG A 285 2.78 11.59 32.98
C ARG A 285 3.32 10.73 31.87
N THR A 286 2.91 9.45 31.78
CA THR A 286 3.32 8.54 30.70
C THR A 286 2.85 9.06 29.35
N LEU A 287 1.61 9.52 29.27
CA LEU A 287 1.04 10.07 28.04
C LEU A 287 1.66 11.44 27.71
N SER A 288 1.70 12.35 28.67
CA SER A 288 2.30 13.68 28.49
C SER A 288 3.76 13.61 28.04
N SER A 289 4.54 12.67 28.59
CA SER A 289 5.93 12.46 28.21
C SER A 289 6.08 12.06 26.75
N VAL A 290 5.22 11.18 26.23
CA VAL A 290 5.26 10.75 24.82
C VAL A 290 4.92 11.91 23.88
N ILE A 291 3.90 12.70 24.21
CA ILE A 291 3.51 13.85 23.42
C ILE A 291 4.59 14.94 23.42
N ASN A 292 5.14 15.26 24.60
CA ASN A 292 6.22 16.23 24.71
C ASN A 292 7.48 15.77 23.98
N SER A 293 7.80 14.49 24.02
CA SER A 293 8.91 13.92 23.26
C SER A 293 8.68 14.03 21.74
N PHE A 294 7.45 13.81 21.29
CA PHE A 294 7.12 13.97 19.85
C PHE A 294 7.37 15.40 19.39
N PHE A 295 6.84 16.42 20.08
CA PHE A 295 7.04 17.80 19.67
C PHE A 295 8.46 18.31 19.92
N GLY A 296 9.20 17.74 20.86
CA GLY A 296 10.56 18.18 21.18
C GLY A 296 11.66 17.51 20.36
N THR A 297 11.48 16.28 19.91
CA THR A 297 12.55 15.48 19.28
C THR A 297 12.25 14.97 17.88
N ASN A 298 11.01 15.09 17.40
CA ASN A 298 10.67 14.65 16.04
C ASN A 298 11.33 15.57 15.01
N GLN A 299 11.94 15.01 13.98
CA GLN A 299 12.62 15.74 12.92
C GLN A 299 11.65 16.67 12.15
N LEU A 300 10.38 16.35 12.07
CA LEU A 300 9.35 17.14 11.38
C LEU A 300 8.75 18.22 12.25
N SER A 301 8.94 18.17 13.57
CA SER A 301 8.59 19.24 14.48
C SER A 301 9.70 20.26 14.50
N GLN A 302 9.47 21.39 13.85
CA GLN A 302 10.46 22.44 13.64
C GLN A 302 10.00 23.74 14.27
N PHE A 303 10.96 24.62 14.58
CA PHE A 303 10.66 26.00 14.97
C PHE A 303 10.02 26.71 13.78
N MET A 304 8.89 27.38 14.01
CA MET A 304 8.15 28.02 12.93
C MET A 304 8.94 29.22 12.36
N ASP A 305 9.04 29.26 11.05
CA ASP A 305 9.59 30.41 10.33
C ASP A 305 8.59 31.56 10.40
N GLN A 306 8.90 32.62 11.12
CA GLN A 306 8.06 33.78 11.39
C GLN A 306 8.65 35.08 10.90
N THR A 307 9.54 35.07 9.93
CA THR A 307 10.15 36.29 9.37
C THR A 307 9.07 37.23 8.81
N ASN A 308 8.08 36.67 8.14
CA ASN A 308 6.93 37.40 7.60
C ASN A 308 5.71 36.46 7.54
N PRO A 309 4.48 36.98 7.33
CA PRO A 309 3.26 36.16 7.24
C PRO A 309 3.32 35.09 6.15
N LEU A 310 3.95 35.36 5.01
CA LEU A 310 4.12 34.41 3.93
C LEU A 310 5.00 33.21 4.34
N ALA A 311 6.08 33.48 5.09
CA ALA A 311 6.97 32.44 5.62
C ALA A 311 6.20 31.45 6.54
N GLU A 312 5.30 31.97 7.37
CA GLU A 312 4.46 31.15 8.24
C GLU A 312 3.54 30.24 7.45
N ILE A 313 2.81 30.77 6.46
CA ILE A 313 1.89 29.99 5.62
C ILE A 313 2.66 28.92 4.86
N THR A 314 3.76 29.28 4.24
CA THR A 314 4.59 28.39 3.44
C THR A 314 5.15 27.26 4.32
N HIS A 315 5.59 27.57 5.53
CA HIS A 315 6.08 26.56 6.46
C HIS A 315 4.99 25.55 6.86
N LYS A 316 3.78 26.02 7.13
CA LYS A 316 2.63 25.16 7.49
C LYS A 316 2.14 24.29 6.33
N ARG A 317 2.36 24.72 5.07
CA ARG A 317 1.96 23.99 3.87
C ARG A 317 3.08 23.14 3.25
N ARG A 318 4.20 22.99 3.95
CA ARG A 318 5.37 22.26 3.48
C ARG A 318 5.18 20.76 3.69
N MET A 319 5.64 19.97 2.70
CA MET A 319 5.68 18.53 2.75
C MET A 319 7.12 18.05 2.65
N SER A 320 7.50 17.10 3.49
CA SER A 320 8.84 16.53 3.53
C SER A 320 8.81 15.04 3.25
N ALA A 321 9.71 14.57 2.37
CA ALA A 321 9.94 13.15 2.17
C ALA A 321 10.88 12.54 3.23
N LEU A 322 11.46 13.38 4.08
CA LEU A 322 12.39 13.00 5.16
C LEU A 322 11.62 12.66 6.44
N GLY A 323 12.34 12.11 7.42
CA GLY A 323 11.81 11.88 8.75
C GLY A 323 11.50 10.41 9.04
N PRO A 324 10.86 10.12 10.17
CA PRO A 324 10.54 8.75 10.58
C PRO A 324 9.62 8.06 9.57
N GLY A 325 10.08 6.92 9.03
CA GLY A 325 9.36 6.18 7.98
C GLY A 325 9.53 6.76 6.57
N GLY A 326 10.33 7.84 6.40
CA GLY A 326 10.64 8.45 5.12
C GLY A 326 12.03 8.08 4.60
N LEU A 327 12.50 8.86 3.63
CA LEU A 327 13.79 8.69 2.98
C LEU A 327 14.92 9.37 3.78
N SER A 328 16.16 8.90 3.60
CA SER A 328 17.35 9.64 4.01
C SER A 328 17.91 10.43 2.81
N ARG A 329 18.51 11.59 3.06
CA ARG A 329 19.10 12.45 2.00
C ARG A 329 20.07 11.71 1.10
N GLU A 330 20.90 10.84 1.69
CA GLU A 330 21.96 10.11 1.01
C GLU A 330 21.43 8.96 0.13
N ARG A 331 20.28 8.38 0.52
CA ARG A 331 19.65 7.26 -0.21
C ARG A 331 18.62 7.69 -1.24
N ALA A 332 18.24 8.97 -1.25
CA ALA A 332 17.29 9.49 -2.21
C ALA A 332 17.98 9.68 -3.58
N GLY A 333 17.59 8.88 -4.55
CA GLY A 333 18.01 9.00 -5.95
C GLY A 333 17.41 10.23 -6.66
N PHE A 334 17.77 10.41 -7.94
CA PHE A 334 17.23 11.49 -8.77
C PHE A 334 15.72 11.33 -9.01
N GLU A 335 15.24 10.11 -9.22
CA GLU A 335 13.85 9.81 -9.54
C GLU A 335 12.86 10.36 -8.49
N VAL A 336 13.18 10.22 -7.19
CA VAL A 336 12.36 10.73 -6.09
C VAL A 336 12.36 12.25 -6.01
N ARG A 337 13.42 12.90 -6.52
CA ARG A 337 13.62 14.37 -6.51
C ARG A 337 13.02 15.07 -7.72
N ASP A 338 12.73 14.30 -8.79
CA ASP A 338 12.18 14.82 -10.03
C ASP A 338 10.70 15.19 -9.88
N VAL A 339 10.23 15.99 -10.84
CA VAL A 339 8.82 16.36 -10.95
C VAL A 339 8.10 15.27 -11.75
N HIS A 340 7.15 14.62 -11.09
CA HIS A 340 6.28 13.64 -11.73
C HIS A 340 5.06 14.32 -12.33
N TYR A 341 4.47 13.79 -13.41
CA TYR A 341 3.29 14.40 -14.04
C TYR A 341 2.08 14.52 -13.08
N THR A 342 1.96 13.61 -12.10
CA THR A 342 0.91 13.65 -11.07
C THR A 342 1.05 14.80 -10.08
N HIS A 343 2.21 15.50 -10.08
CA HIS A 343 2.42 16.69 -9.26
C HIS A 343 1.58 17.88 -9.73
N TYR A 344 1.06 17.82 -10.94
CA TYR A 344 0.23 18.89 -11.50
C TYR A 344 -0.96 19.24 -10.58
N GLY A 345 -1.04 20.48 -10.18
CA GLY A 345 -2.08 20.98 -9.29
C GLY A 345 -2.00 20.51 -7.83
N ARG A 346 -1.03 19.68 -7.48
CA ARG A 346 -0.86 19.09 -6.13
C ARG A 346 0.39 19.58 -5.43
N LEU A 347 1.53 19.40 -6.04
CA LEU A 347 2.82 19.84 -5.54
C LEU A 347 3.38 20.92 -6.44
N CYS A 348 3.90 22.01 -5.86
CA CYS A 348 4.54 23.06 -6.62
C CYS A 348 5.80 22.53 -7.31
N THR A 349 5.93 22.79 -8.60
CA THR A 349 7.08 22.39 -9.42
C THR A 349 8.30 23.32 -9.26
N ILE A 350 8.12 24.47 -8.64
CA ILE A 350 9.11 25.55 -8.56
C ILE A 350 9.66 25.65 -7.14
N GLU A 351 8.80 25.72 -6.13
CA GLU A 351 9.20 25.95 -4.74
C GLU A 351 9.81 24.70 -4.10
N THR A 352 11.12 24.62 -4.03
CA THR A 352 11.89 23.59 -3.33
C THR A 352 13.17 24.21 -2.76
N PRO A 353 13.76 23.69 -1.68
CA PRO A 353 15.05 24.15 -1.22
C PRO A 353 16.15 23.92 -2.26
N GLU A 354 17.18 24.76 -2.23
CA GLU A 354 18.43 24.54 -2.95
C GLU A 354 19.37 23.67 -2.11
N GLY A 355 20.17 22.84 -2.77
CA GLY A 355 21.16 22.00 -2.10
C GLY A 355 20.71 20.57 -1.82
N PRO A 356 21.15 19.93 -0.70
CA PRO A 356 20.98 18.49 -0.46
C PRO A 356 19.51 18.03 -0.37
N ASN A 357 18.60 18.94 -0.04
CA ASN A 357 17.17 18.68 0.14
C ASN A 357 16.32 18.96 -1.10
N ILE A 358 16.93 19.30 -2.22
CA ILE A 358 16.20 19.59 -3.46
C ILE A 358 15.26 18.43 -3.82
N GLY A 359 14.02 18.74 -4.16
CA GLY A 359 13.01 17.75 -4.52
C GLY A 359 12.45 16.90 -3.37
N LEU A 360 13.13 16.86 -2.21
CA LEU A 360 12.65 16.11 -1.04
C LEU A 360 11.72 16.92 -0.14
N ILE A 361 11.79 18.23 -0.24
CA ILE A 361 10.88 19.15 0.46
C ILE A 361 10.14 19.94 -0.59
N SER A 362 8.82 19.83 -0.57
CA SER A 362 7.91 20.44 -1.54
C SER A 362 6.84 21.26 -0.82
N SER A 363 6.18 22.13 -1.55
CA SER A 363 5.04 22.91 -1.04
C SER A 363 3.75 22.49 -1.75
N LEU A 364 2.65 22.49 -1.01
CA LEU A 364 1.32 22.22 -1.54
C LEU A 364 0.89 23.36 -2.49
N CYS A 365 0.30 23.01 -3.63
CA CYS A 365 -0.27 24.00 -4.54
C CYS A 365 -1.43 24.79 -3.89
N VAL A 366 -1.71 25.98 -4.42
CA VAL A 366 -2.70 26.93 -3.85
C VAL A 366 -4.06 26.29 -3.61
N HIS A 367 -4.57 25.55 -4.60
CA HIS A 367 -5.91 24.96 -4.56
C HIS A 367 -5.93 23.51 -4.09
N ALA A 368 -4.79 22.88 -3.87
CA ALA A 368 -4.70 21.48 -3.47
C ALA A 368 -5.19 21.26 -2.03
N LYS A 369 -5.78 20.10 -1.80
CA LYS A 369 -6.22 19.62 -0.48
C LYS A 369 -5.70 18.20 -0.25
N VAL A 370 -5.58 17.83 1.01
CA VAL A 370 -5.30 16.46 1.43
C VAL A 370 -6.62 15.85 1.89
N ASN A 371 -6.99 14.69 1.33
CA ASN A 371 -8.21 13.99 1.71
C ASN A 371 -8.05 13.23 3.04
N LYS A 372 -9.12 12.62 3.52
CA LYS A 372 -9.12 11.85 4.78
C LYS A 372 -8.13 10.67 4.79
N MET A 373 -7.85 10.11 3.61
CA MET A 373 -6.90 9.00 3.45
C MET A 373 -5.45 9.47 3.27
N GLY A 374 -5.22 10.77 3.15
CA GLY A 374 -3.88 11.34 2.98
C GLY A 374 -3.46 11.55 1.52
N PHE A 375 -4.31 11.30 0.54
CA PHE A 375 -4.02 11.59 -0.87
C PHE A 375 -4.28 13.07 -1.17
N ILE A 376 -3.44 13.63 -2.04
CA ILE A 376 -3.58 15.03 -2.46
C ILE A 376 -4.59 15.10 -3.59
N GLU A 377 -5.56 15.97 -3.44
CA GLU A 377 -6.61 16.22 -4.42
C GLU A 377 -6.47 17.63 -4.99
N THR A 378 -6.82 17.77 -6.25
CA THR A 378 -6.86 19.07 -6.94
C THR A 378 -8.24 19.32 -7.53
N PRO A 379 -8.72 20.58 -7.55
CA PRO A 379 -10.05 20.88 -8.00
C PRO A 379 -10.12 21.03 -9.53
N TYR A 380 -11.26 20.58 -10.08
CA TYR A 380 -11.60 20.70 -11.50
C TYR A 380 -13.06 21.12 -11.69
N ARG A 381 -13.38 21.64 -12.88
CA ARG A 381 -14.75 21.85 -13.32
C ARG A 381 -15.18 20.70 -14.22
N GLU A 382 -16.37 20.19 -13.99
CA GLU A 382 -16.95 19.13 -14.82
C GLU A 382 -17.43 19.65 -16.17
N VAL A 383 -17.15 18.88 -17.22
CA VAL A 383 -17.63 19.12 -18.58
C VAL A 383 -18.49 17.94 -19.01
N ASP A 384 -19.62 18.24 -19.62
CA ASP A 384 -20.53 17.25 -20.17
C ASP A 384 -20.87 17.62 -21.62
N ASN A 385 -20.53 16.75 -22.56
CA ASN A 385 -20.77 16.97 -24.00
C ASN A 385 -20.30 18.34 -24.51
N GLY A 386 -19.14 18.80 -24.08
CA GLY A 386 -18.57 20.09 -24.51
C GLY A 386 -19.17 21.32 -23.81
N LYS A 387 -19.96 21.11 -22.74
CA LYS A 387 -20.52 22.17 -21.92
C LYS A 387 -20.03 22.08 -20.48
N VAL A 388 -19.49 23.16 -19.95
CA VAL A 388 -19.05 23.26 -18.57
C VAL A 388 -20.24 23.32 -17.63
N LYS A 389 -20.38 22.40 -16.71
CA LYS A 389 -21.45 22.34 -15.71
C LYS A 389 -21.19 23.37 -14.62
N GLY A 390 -21.87 24.50 -14.68
CA GLY A 390 -22.03 25.46 -13.62
C GLY A 390 -20.78 25.82 -12.81
N LYS A 391 -20.98 26.08 -11.52
CA LYS A 391 -19.94 26.45 -10.54
C LYS A 391 -19.45 25.24 -9.71
N ASN A 392 -19.88 24.02 -10.02
CA ASN A 392 -19.53 22.84 -9.25
C ASN A 392 -18.05 22.50 -9.46
N VAL A 393 -17.34 22.46 -8.35
CA VAL A 393 -15.92 22.12 -8.29
C VAL A 393 -15.81 20.71 -7.70
N ILE A 394 -15.16 19.83 -8.44
CA ILE A 394 -14.91 18.45 -8.04
C ILE A 394 -13.44 18.31 -7.73
N PHE A 395 -13.11 17.69 -6.61
CA PHE A 395 -11.73 17.37 -6.24
C PHE A 395 -11.42 15.94 -6.70
N LEU A 396 -10.33 15.77 -7.45
CA LEU A 396 -9.88 14.48 -7.95
C LEU A 396 -8.52 14.12 -7.38
N THR A 397 -8.36 12.85 -7.03
CA THR A 397 -7.06 12.26 -6.72
C THR A 397 -6.27 11.99 -8.02
N ALA A 398 -4.96 11.75 -7.91
CA ALA A 398 -4.12 11.47 -9.07
C ALA A 398 -4.60 10.24 -9.87
N GLU A 399 -5.09 9.23 -9.18
CA GLU A 399 -5.58 8.00 -9.79
C GLU A 399 -6.90 8.19 -10.55
N GLU A 400 -7.81 9.02 -10.03
CA GLU A 400 -9.06 9.37 -10.71
C GLU A 400 -8.80 10.26 -11.93
N GLU A 401 -7.78 11.12 -11.83
CA GLU A 401 -7.36 12.00 -12.93
C GLU A 401 -6.86 11.21 -14.14
N ASP A 402 -6.09 10.14 -13.93
CA ASP A 402 -5.51 9.33 -15.00
C ASP A 402 -6.56 8.68 -15.91
N THR A 403 -7.77 8.51 -15.45
CA THR A 403 -8.84 7.88 -16.24
C THR A 403 -9.56 8.85 -17.17
N HIS A 404 -9.23 10.15 -17.15
CA HIS A 404 -10.00 11.19 -17.82
C HIS A 404 -9.12 12.18 -18.59
N ASN A 405 -9.67 12.67 -19.71
CA ASN A 405 -9.10 13.80 -20.43
C ASN A 405 -9.44 15.10 -19.71
N ILE A 406 -8.43 15.89 -19.39
CA ILE A 406 -8.56 17.15 -18.66
C ILE A 406 -8.04 18.31 -19.51
N GLY A 407 -8.89 19.31 -19.75
CA GLY A 407 -8.53 20.51 -20.48
C GLY A 407 -7.82 21.55 -19.62
N GLN A 408 -7.07 22.43 -20.28
CA GLN A 408 -6.37 23.53 -19.64
C GLN A 408 -7.33 24.65 -19.25
N ALA A 409 -6.95 25.48 -18.26
CA ALA A 409 -7.77 26.58 -17.78
C ALA A 409 -7.97 27.73 -18.79
N ASN A 410 -7.11 27.82 -19.80
CA ASN A 410 -7.16 28.87 -20.84
C ASN A 410 -8.12 28.58 -22.00
N VAL A 411 -8.84 27.47 -21.98
CA VAL A 411 -9.86 27.13 -22.97
C VAL A 411 -10.98 28.17 -22.93
N ARG A 412 -11.38 28.69 -24.11
CA ARG A 412 -12.42 29.70 -24.21
C ARG A 412 -13.79 29.10 -23.97
N ILE A 413 -14.51 29.69 -23.04
CA ILE A 413 -15.88 29.29 -22.66
C ILE A 413 -16.85 30.40 -23.00
N LYS A 414 -17.94 30.08 -23.73
CA LYS A 414 -19.04 31.05 -23.99
C LYS A 414 -19.80 31.34 -22.69
N PRO A 415 -20.51 32.48 -22.61
CA PRO A 415 -21.34 32.80 -21.44
C PRO A 415 -22.37 31.71 -21.08
N GLY A 416 -22.76 30.89 -22.04
CA GLY A 416 -23.66 29.73 -21.84
C GLY A 416 -23.01 28.46 -21.34
N GLY A 417 -21.68 28.48 -21.16
CA GLY A 417 -20.91 27.32 -20.71
C GLY A 417 -20.35 26.43 -21.82
N ASP A 418 -20.70 26.69 -23.10
CA ASP A 418 -20.22 25.90 -24.22
C ASP A 418 -18.76 26.22 -24.55
N LEU A 419 -17.98 25.23 -24.92
CA LEU A 419 -16.62 25.40 -25.39
C LEU A 419 -16.61 25.98 -26.80
N VAL A 420 -15.65 26.87 -27.05
CA VAL A 420 -15.59 27.59 -28.35
C VAL A 420 -14.79 26.82 -29.39
N GLU A 421 -13.81 26.08 -28.93
CA GLU A 421 -12.79 25.42 -29.77
C GLU A 421 -13.25 24.04 -30.21
N ASP A 422 -13.06 23.71 -31.49
CA ASP A 422 -13.40 22.38 -32.04
C ASP A 422 -12.40 21.31 -31.64
N LYS A 423 -11.17 21.69 -31.33
CA LYS A 423 -10.08 20.81 -30.87
C LYS A 423 -9.38 21.43 -29.69
N ILE A 424 -9.28 20.70 -28.60
CA ILE A 424 -8.73 21.14 -27.33
C ILE A 424 -7.54 20.26 -26.97
N LYS A 425 -6.45 20.90 -26.54
CA LYS A 425 -5.30 20.21 -25.98
C LYS A 425 -5.63 19.78 -24.56
N ALA A 426 -5.65 18.48 -24.32
CA ALA A 426 -5.94 17.88 -23.01
C ALA A 426 -4.69 17.23 -22.41
N ARG A 427 -4.78 16.89 -21.14
CA ARG A 427 -3.82 16.01 -20.44
C ARG A 427 -4.47 14.66 -20.22
N PHE A 428 -3.71 13.60 -20.45
CA PHE A 428 -4.11 12.23 -20.20
C PHE A 428 -2.85 11.41 -19.88
N GLU A 429 -2.74 10.83 -18.68
CA GLU A 429 -1.62 9.99 -18.21
C GLU A 429 -0.21 10.56 -18.53
N GLY A 430 -0.05 11.87 -18.41
CA GLY A 430 1.21 12.55 -18.69
C GLY A 430 1.43 12.96 -20.17
N ASP A 431 0.58 12.52 -21.06
CA ASP A 431 0.56 12.93 -22.47
C ASP A 431 -0.37 14.11 -22.72
N PHE A 432 -0.23 14.73 -23.90
CA PHE A 432 -1.01 15.89 -24.31
C PHE A 432 -1.78 15.64 -25.62
N PRO A 433 -2.78 14.75 -25.61
CA PRO A 433 -3.60 14.50 -26.78
C PRO A 433 -4.45 15.73 -27.15
N VAL A 434 -4.74 15.84 -28.45
CA VAL A 434 -5.72 16.82 -28.94
C VAL A 434 -7.06 16.10 -29.12
N VAL A 435 -8.05 16.49 -28.34
CA VAL A 435 -9.36 15.85 -28.25
C VAL A 435 -10.49 16.78 -28.67
N GLU A 436 -11.64 16.20 -29.03
CA GLU A 436 -12.86 16.95 -29.27
C GLU A 436 -13.48 17.39 -27.93
N PRO A 437 -14.26 18.49 -27.90
CA PRO A 437 -14.94 18.95 -26.68
C PRO A 437 -15.84 17.91 -26.01
N LYS A 438 -16.34 16.94 -26.77
CA LYS A 438 -17.18 15.84 -26.26
C LYS A 438 -16.43 14.82 -25.43
N ASP A 439 -15.14 14.62 -25.74
CA ASP A 439 -14.28 13.64 -25.08
C ASP A 439 -13.63 14.24 -23.82
N LEU A 440 -13.83 15.55 -23.60
CA LEU A 440 -13.31 16.25 -22.44
C LEU A 440 -14.23 16.04 -21.25
N LYS A 441 -13.69 15.57 -20.13
CA LYS A 441 -14.47 15.32 -18.91
C LYS A 441 -14.33 16.43 -17.88
N TYR A 442 -13.15 17.01 -17.77
CA TYR A 442 -12.84 18.05 -16.79
C TYR A 442 -11.99 19.16 -17.39
N ILE A 443 -12.04 20.33 -16.76
CA ILE A 443 -11.19 21.50 -17.08
C ILE A 443 -10.59 22.04 -15.78
N ASP A 444 -9.35 22.51 -15.85
CA ASP A 444 -8.66 23.19 -14.76
C ASP A 444 -9.44 24.43 -14.31
N ILE A 445 -9.37 24.75 -13.03
CA ILE A 445 -10.07 25.94 -12.48
C ILE A 445 -9.36 27.22 -12.88
N ALA A 446 -8.05 27.27 -12.70
CA ALA A 446 -7.24 28.46 -12.92
C ALA A 446 -5.81 28.11 -13.30
N PRO A 447 -5.09 28.98 -14.03
CA PRO A 447 -3.68 28.74 -14.40
C PRO A 447 -2.74 28.67 -13.19
N ASN A 448 -3.02 29.38 -12.10
CA ASN A 448 -2.22 29.38 -10.89
C ASN A 448 -2.38 28.10 -10.04
N GLN A 449 -3.17 27.15 -10.50
CA GLN A 449 -3.38 25.86 -9.85
C GLN A 449 -2.08 25.04 -9.69
N ILE A 450 -1.10 25.23 -10.56
CA ILE A 450 0.15 24.47 -10.61
C ILE A 450 1.22 24.95 -9.63
N VAL A 451 1.06 26.13 -9.03
CA VAL A 451 2.08 26.77 -8.20
C VAL A 451 1.67 26.87 -6.75
N SER A 452 2.65 26.99 -5.87
CA SER A 452 2.45 27.23 -4.44
C SER A 452 2.04 28.70 -4.17
N VAL A 453 1.67 28.99 -2.92
CA VAL A 453 1.32 30.35 -2.51
C VAL A 453 2.47 31.32 -2.76
N ALA A 454 3.70 30.99 -2.37
CA ALA A 454 4.85 31.86 -2.60
C ALA A 454 5.13 32.10 -4.09
N ALA A 455 5.11 31.05 -4.89
CA ALA A 455 5.32 31.17 -6.34
C ALA A 455 4.18 31.93 -7.03
N SER A 456 2.95 31.83 -6.53
CA SER A 456 1.79 32.56 -7.10
C SER A 456 1.85 34.07 -6.88
N LEU A 457 2.67 34.53 -5.97
CA LEU A 457 2.88 35.99 -5.70
C LEU A 457 3.97 36.62 -6.56
N ILE A 458 4.63 35.85 -7.43
CA ILE A 458 5.65 36.37 -8.36
C ILE A 458 4.93 36.95 -9.57
N PRO A 459 5.01 38.28 -9.83
CA PRO A 459 4.44 38.87 -11.01
C PRO A 459 5.14 38.40 -12.28
N PHE A 460 4.41 38.14 -13.36
CA PHE A 460 4.95 37.67 -14.65
C PHE A 460 5.77 36.41 -14.56
N LEU A 461 5.36 35.48 -13.69
CA LEU A 461 6.07 34.22 -13.45
C LEU A 461 6.32 33.42 -14.74
N GLU A 462 5.38 33.47 -15.69
CA GLU A 462 5.46 32.78 -16.97
C GLU A 462 6.60 33.24 -17.87
N HIS A 463 7.18 34.41 -17.61
CA HIS A 463 8.31 34.96 -18.34
C HIS A 463 9.66 34.67 -17.68
N ASP A 464 9.64 34.12 -16.46
CA ASP A 464 10.86 33.81 -15.71
C ASP A 464 11.34 32.37 -15.97
N ASP A 465 12.67 32.20 -15.97
CA ASP A 465 13.26 30.86 -15.95
C ASP A 465 12.94 30.16 -14.60
N ALA A 466 12.67 28.85 -14.66
CA ALA A 466 12.30 28.06 -13.48
C ALA A 466 13.32 28.14 -12.34
N ASN A 467 14.63 28.17 -12.66
CA ASN A 467 15.68 28.29 -11.66
C ASN A 467 15.63 29.62 -10.91
N ARG A 468 15.33 30.73 -11.64
CA ARG A 468 15.20 32.05 -11.02
C ARG A 468 13.89 32.22 -10.26
N ALA A 469 12.81 31.62 -10.73
CA ALA A 469 11.56 31.55 -10.01
C ALA A 469 11.68 30.79 -8.68
N LEU A 470 12.45 29.68 -8.65
CA LEU A 470 12.79 28.95 -7.44
C LEU A 470 13.52 29.83 -6.43
N MET A 471 14.58 30.52 -6.88
CA MET A 471 15.32 31.45 -6.02
C MET A 471 14.43 32.58 -5.51
N GLY A 472 13.63 33.18 -6.38
CA GLY A 472 12.70 34.26 -6.03
C GLY A 472 11.66 33.85 -4.99
N SER A 473 11.03 32.67 -5.14
CA SER A 473 10.08 32.14 -4.16
C SER A 473 10.71 31.88 -2.80
N ASN A 474 11.95 31.39 -2.78
CA ASN A 474 12.71 31.20 -1.54
C ASN A 474 13.07 32.53 -0.88
N MET A 475 13.46 33.55 -1.68
CA MET A 475 13.80 34.89 -1.17
C MET A 475 12.59 35.63 -0.60
N GLN A 476 11.41 35.49 -1.15
CA GLN A 476 10.20 36.11 -0.60
C GLN A 476 9.95 35.72 0.86
N ARG A 477 10.28 34.48 1.24
CA ARG A 477 10.15 34.01 2.63
C ARG A 477 11.15 34.64 3.60
N GLN A 478 12.25 35.16 3.09
CA GLN A 478 13.33 35.81 3.86
C GLN A 478 13.14 37.32 4.01
N ALA A 479 12.15 37.89 3.35
CA ALA A 479 11.89 39.33 3.37
C ALA A 479 11.50 39.82 4.78
N VAL A 480 12.17 40.84 5.25
CA VAL A 480 11.86 41.45 6.55
C VAL A 480 10.79 42.52 6.37
N PRO A 481 9.70 42.52 7.17
CA PRO A 481 8.67 43.55 7.13
C PRO A 481 9.26 44.93 7.41
N LEU A 482 8.88 45.90 6.59
CA LEU A 482 9.30 47.30 6.77
C LEU A 482 8.49 47.99 7.88
N LEU A 483 9.06 49.01 8.52
CA LEU A 483 8.37 49.85 9.51
C LEU A 483 7.12 50.54 8.94
N ARG A 484 7.21 50.93 7.67
CA ARG A 484 6.08 51.46 6.88
C ARG A 484 5.94 50.64 5.63
N PRO A 485 5.11 49.59 5.65
CA PRO A 485 4.86 48.77 4.48
C PRO A 485 4.09 49.57 3.42
N GLU A 486 4.48 49.39 2.18
CA GLU A 486 3.82 49.98 1.02
C GLU A 486 3.21 48.87 0.17
N ALA A 487 2.09 49.16 -0.50
CA ALA A 487 1.50 48.25 -1.46
C ALA A 487 2.40 48.09 -2.70
N PRO A 488 2.54 46.91 -3.27
CA PRO A 488 3.34 46.72 -4.49
C PRO A 488 2.66 47.46 -5.66
N ILE A 489 3.46 48.10 -6.51
CA ILE A 489 2.98 48.78 -7.71
C ILE A 489 2.44 47.76 -8.71
N VAL A 490 3.11 46.62 -8.85
CA VAL A 490 2.68 45.49 -9.66
C VAL A 490 2.45 44.29 -8.76
N GLY A 491 1.28 43.73 -8.81
CA GLY A 491 0.89 42.58 -7.98
C GLY A 491 0.08 41.55 -8.78
N THR A 492 -0.13 40.39 -8.18
CA THR A 492 -0.86 39.27 -8.79
C THR A 492 -2.37 39.25 -8.40
N GLY A 493 -2.76 40.07 -7.46
CA GLY A 493 -4.13 40.11 -6.91
C GLY A 493 -4.39 39.09 -5.79
N LEU A 494 -3.44 38.24 -5.47
CA LEU A 494 -3.53 37.25 -4.38
C LEU A 494 -3.04 37.79 -3.03
N GLU A 495 -2.35 38.90 -3.01
CA GLU A 495 -1.66 39.46 -1.82
C GLU A 495 -2.67 39.71 -0.67
N GLY A 496 -3.79 40.29 -0.95
CA GLY A 496 -4.85 40.54 0.05
C GLY A 496 -5.43 39.26 0.61
N ARG A 497 -5.64 38.26 -0.23
CA ARG A 497 -6.15 36.95 0.18
C ARG A 497 -5.16 36.20 1.07
N VAL A 498 -3.89 36.21 0.70
CA VAL A 498 -2.80 35.62 1.49
C VAL A 498 -2.72 36.28 2.86
N ALA A 499 -2.80 37.62 2.93
CA ALA A 499 -2.76 38.35 4.17
C ALA A 499 -3.93 37.98 5.10
N LEU A 500 -5.14 37.81 4.54
CA LEU A 500 -6.34 37.38 5.29
C LEU A 500 -6.19 35.92 5.79
N ASP A 501 -5.82 35.01 4.91
CA ASP A 501 -5.74 33.58 5.21
C ASP A 501 -4.56 33.26 6.17
N SER A 502 -3.51 34.12 6.21
CA SER A 502 -2.44 34.03 7.22
C SER A 502 -2.91 34.39 8.63
N ARG A 503 -4.11 34.99 8.76
CA ARG A 503 -4.62 35.56 10.02
C ARG A 503 -3.73 36.67 10.62
N ALA A 504 -2.85 37.26 9.81
CA ALA A 504 -2.08 38.43 10.21
C ALA A 504 -2.98 39.67 10.30
N LEU A 505 -4.07 39.69 9.52
CA LEU A 505 -5.10 40.74 9.59
C LEU A 505 -6.29 40.24 10.42
N VAL A 506 -6.69 41.05 11.38
CA VAL A 506 -7.94 40.88 12.13
C VAL A 506 -8.92 41.88 11.60
N LEU A 507 -9.94 41.41 10.93
CA LEU A 507 -11.04 42.27 10.44
C LEU A 507 -12.14 42.34 11.48
N ALA A 508 -12.81 43.47 11.56
CA ALA A 508 -14.04 43.60 12.35
C ALA A 508 -15.14 42.73 11.72
N GLU A 509 -15.81 41.96 12.53
CA GLU A 509 -17.04 41.27 12.15
C GLU A 509 -18.15 42.32 12.08
N GLY A 510 -18.72 42.54 10.88
CA GLY A 510 -19.79 43.50 10.66
C GLY A 510 -21.16 42.91 10.92
#